data_37f0c3cd80d3d936a15cee3ba36dc51e
#
_entry.id   37f0c3cd80d3d936a15cee3ba36dc51e
#
_cell.length_a   1.000
_cell.length_b   1.000
_cell.length_c   1.000
_cell.angle_alpha   90.00
_cell.angle_beta   90.00
_cell.angle_gamma   90.00
#
_symmetry.space_group_name_H-M   'P 1'
#
loop_
_entity.id
_entity.type
_entity.pdbx_description
1 polymer ?
#
loop_
_entity_poly.entity_id
_entity_poly.type
_entity_poly.pdbx_seq_one_letter_code
_entity_poly.pdbx_strand_id
1 'polypeptide(L)'
;MSFQIIDQAPARLNRSELAVPGSQPQLFEKAAKSDADVIFLDLEDAVAPDEKEQARKNIIQALNDLDWTGKSMSIRINGLDTHYMYRDVVDVVEQAGQHLDLIMIPKVGTAADVYAIDMLVTQIEDAKGYQKRIGFEHIIETALGMQNVNEIASASRRNESLHFGVADYAASTRARTTMIGGVNKDYIVLTDPDLSGDRLTHWGDMWHYAISRMVVAARANGLRPVDGPFGDFSDPEGFKAAAKRAAVLGCEGKWAIHPSQIDLANEVMSPSDEEVARAKRILDAMAEAESEGKGAVSLDGRLIDYASIRQAEVLVGKSQQISSR
;
A
#
# COMPACT_ATOMS: atom_id res chain seq x y z
N MET A 1 -21.28 -18.52 7.40
CA MET A 1 -19.81 -18.69 7.40
C MET A 1 -19.36 -18.80 5.96
N SER A 2 -18.33 -18.08 5.56
CA SER A 2 -17.65 -18.38 4.30
C SER A 2 -16.90 -19.68 4.45
N PHE A 3 -17.06 -20.61 3.51
CA PHE A 3 -16.30 -21.86 3.50
C PHE A 3 -14.92 -21.69 2.85
N GLN A 4 -14.60 -20.49 2.38
CA GLN A 4 -13.28 -20.15 1.87
C GLN A 4 -12.43 -19.56 3.01
N ILE A 5 -11.35 -20.22 3.30
CA ILE A 5 -10.27 -19.66 4.10
C ILE A 5 -9.38 -18.88 3.13
N ILE A 6 -9.22 -17.59 3.38
CA ILE A 6 -8.32 -16.74 2.60
C ILE A 6 -6.99 -16.71 3.33
N ASP A 7 -5.95 -17.25 2.67
CA ASP A 7 -4.58 -17.16 3.17
C ASP A 7 -4.17 -15.68 3.20
N GLN A 8 -3.68 -15.23 4.35
CA GLN A 8 -3.22 -13.86 4.49
C GLN A 8 -1.75 -13.75 4.09
N ALA A 9 -1.40 -12.67 3.41
CA ALA A 9 -0.01 -12.31 3.17
C ALA A 9 0.75 -12.17 4.49
N PRO A 10 2.09 -12.34 4.50
CA PRO A 10 2.91 -12.16 5.71
C PRO A 10 2.62 -10.81 6.37
N ALA A 11 2.46 -10.82 7.70
CA ALA A 11 2.16 -9.61 8.45
C ALA A 11 3.35 -8.64 8.39
N ARG A 12 3.11 -7.43 7.86
CA ARG A 12 4.06 -6.33 7.80
C ARG A 12 3.38 -5.03 8.17
N LEU A 13 4.10 -4.11 8.78
CA LEU A 13 3.65 -2.72 8.90
C LEU A 13 3.89 -2.00 7.56
N ASN A 14 2.88 -1.29 7.10
CA ASN A 14 2.90 -0.53 5.84
C ASN A 14 2.36 0.89 6.02
N ARG A 15 2.31 1.43 7.23
CA ARG A 15 1.69 2.74 7.51
C ARG A 15 2.26 3.83 6.62
N SER A 16 3.58 3.84 6.47
CA SER A 16 4.30 4.72 5.55
C SER A 16 5.27 3.92 4.69
N GLU A 17 5.25 4.16 3.39
CA GLU A 17 6.18 3.58 2.43
C GLU A 17 6.97 4.70 1.76
N LEU A 18 8.24 4.82 2.13
CA LEU A 18 9.11 5.89 1.65
C LEU A 18 9.74 5.54 0.30
N ALA A 19 9.46 6.38 -0.70
CA ALA A 19 10.11 6.32 -2.00
C ALA A 19 11.51 6.96 -1.93
N VAL A 20 12.54 6.25 -2.38
CA VAL A 20 13.91 6.76 -2.41
C VAL A 20 14.54 6.47 -3.78
N PRO A 21 14.88 7.50 -4.59
CA PRO A 21 15.48 7.30 -5.90
C PRO A 21 16.82 6.55 -5.81
N GLY A 22 16.97 5.47 -6.59
CA GLY A 22 18.20 4.68 -6.64
C GLY A 22 19.42 5.44 -7.18
N SER A 23 19.18 6.53 -7.92
CA SER A 23 20.23 7.44 -8.39
C SER A 23 20.77 8.37 -7.31
N GLN A 24 20.16 8.37 -6.09
CA GLN A 24 20.56 9.26 -5.00
C GLN A 24 21.06 8.51 -3.75
N PRO A 25 22.20 7.81 -3.80
CA PRO A 25 22.71 6.97 -2.71
C PRO A 25 22.94 7.74 -1.40
N GLN A 26 23.16 9.07 -1.46
CA GLN A 26 23.31 9.93 -0.28
C GLN A 26 22.04 10.01 0.58
N LEU A 27 20.90 9.56 0.07
CA LEU A 27 19.63 9.54 0.82
C LEU A 27 19.41 8.23 1.59
N PHE A 28 20.11 7.15 1.23
CA PHE A 28 19.81 5.81 1.74
C PHE A 28 20.01 5.68 3.26
N GLU A 29 21.12 6.20 3.81
CA GLU A 29 21.33 6.20 5.26
C GLU A 29 20.26 6.99 6.04
N LYS A 30 19.77 8.09 5.46
CA LYS A 30 18.70 8.89 6.09
C LYS A 30 17.37 8.12 6.05
N ALA A 31 17.12 7.42 4.95
CA ALA A 31 15.94 6.56 4.81
C ALA A 31 15.98 5.41 5.82
N ALA A 32 17.11 4.73 5.98
CA ALA A 32 17.29 3.66 6.95
C ALA A 32 17.01 4.12 8.40
N LYS A 33 17.38 5.35 8.73
CA LYS A 33 17.17 5.97 10.07
C LYS A 33 15.79 6.61 10.26
N SER A 34 14.95 6.65 9.23
CA SER A 34 13.61 7.26 9.30
C SER A 34 12.61 6.36 10.03
N ASP A 35 11.44 6.90 10.37
CA ASP A 35 10.34 6.15 10.98
C ASP A 35 9.40 5.49 9.96
N ALA A 36 9.81 5.42 8.68
CA ALA A 36 9.06 4.69 7.66
C ALA A 36 9.00 3.19 7.99
N ASP A 37 7.87 2.56 7.73
CA ASP A 37 7.70 1.11 7.91
C ASP A 37 8.33 0.34 6.75
N VAL A 38 8.11 0.81 5.53
CA VAL A 38 8.68 0.25 4.30
C VAL A 38 9.54 1.31 3.61
N ILE A 39 10.65 0.88 3.06
CA ILE A 39 11.46 1.70 2.17
C ILE A 39 11.53 1.00 0.83
N PHE A 40 11.05 1.66 -0.21
CA PHE A 40 11.29 1.18 -1.56
C PHE A 40 12.32 2.03 -2.29
N LEU A 41 13.39 1.36 -2.72
CA LEU A 41 14.45 1.94 -3.53
C LEU A 41 14.02 1.90 -4.99
N ASP A 42 13.92 3.06 -5.61
CA ASP A 42 13.27 3.23 -6.91
C ASP A 42 14.24 3.12 -8.07
N LEU A 43 13.92 2.28 -9.06
CA LEU A 43 14.61 2.17 -10.35
C LEU A 43 13.77 2.72 -11.49
N GLU A 44 12.52 3.12 -11.24
CA GLU A 44 11.56 3.50 -12.27
C GLU A 44 11.52 5.03 -12.47
N ASP A 45 10.39 5.66 -12.29
CA ASP A 45 10.11 7.03 -12.71
C ASP A 45 11.01 8.11 -12.07
N ALA A 46 11.51 7.87 -10.84
CA ALA A 46 12.40 8.81 -10.18
C ALA A 46 13.87 8.72 -10.65
N VAL A 47 14.18 7.86 -11.63
CA VAL A 47 15.54 7.64 -12.14
C VAL A 47 15.58 7.91 -13.65
N ALA A 48 16.46 8.82 -14.08
CA ALA A 48 16.63 9.11 -15.50
C ALA A 48 17.15 7.89 -16.29
N PRO A 49 16.83 7.76 -17.60
CA PRO A 49 17.20 6.61 -18.40
C PRO A 49 18.71 6.28 -18.40
N ASP A 50 19.55 7.28 -18.43
CA ASP A 50 21.01 7.17 -18.43
C ASP A 50 21.60 6.85 -17.05
N GLU A 51 20.83 7.02 -15.97
CA GLU A 51 21.24 6.71 -14.61
C GLU A 51 20.80 5.31 -14.15
N LYS A 52 19.91 4.62 -14.87
CA LYS A 52 19.29 3.35 -14.43
C LYS A 52 20.28 2.26 -14.08
N GLU A 53 21.36 2.11 -14.86
CA GLU A 53 22.37 1.11 -14.56
C GLU A 53 23.14 1.45 -13.27
N GLN A 54 23.49 2.73 -13.09
CA GLN A 54 24.18 3.15 -11.87
C GLN A 54 23.26 3.06 -10.64
N ALA A 55 22.00 3.43 -10.78
CA ALA A 55 20.99 3.30 -9.72
C ALA A 55 20.86 1.84 -9.24
N ARG A 56 20.85 0.89 -10.16
CA ARG A 56 20.81 -0.54 -9.82
C ARG A 56 22.05 -0.96 -9.00
N LYS A 57 23.24 -0.52 -9.39
CA LYS A 57 24.49 -0.78 -8.65
C LYS A 57 24.43 -0.17 -7.24
N ASN A 58 23.96 1.07 -7.13
CA ASN A 58 23.80 1.75 -5.85
C ASN A 58 22.85 0.99 -4.92
N ILE A 59 21.71 0.51 -5.44
CA ILE A 59 20.72 -0.25 -4.67
C ILE A 59 21.32 -1.58 -4.20
N ILE A 60 21.99 -2.33 -5.07
CA ILE A 60 22.64 -3.59 -4.71
C ILE A 60 23.66 -3.36 -3.58
N GLN A 61 24.47 -2.33 -3.71
CA GLN A 61 25.43 -1.97 -2.67
C GLN A 61 24.72 -1.60 -1.36
N ALA A 62 23.70 -0.76 -1.41
CA ALA A 62 22.97 -0.31 -0.22
C ALA A 62 22.27 -1.46 0.52
N LEU A 63 21.68 -2.40 -0.21
CA LEU A 63 21.02 -3.57 0.39
C LEU A 63 22.05 -4.47 1.12
N ASN A 64 23.28 -4.55 0.63
CA ASN A 64 24.33 -5.37 1.25
C ASN A 64 25.07 -4.66 2.39
N ASP A 65 25.27 -3.33 2.31
CA ASP A 65 26.19 -2.61 3.18
C ASP A 65 25.52 -1.83 4.31
N LEU A 66 24.22 -1.46 4.17
CA LEU A 66 23.53 -0.66 5.16
C LEU A 66 22.69 -1.52 6.12
N ASP A 67 22.53 -1.01 7.33
CA ASP A 67 21.62 -1.60 8.33
C ASP A 67 20.17 -1.14 8.10
N TRP A 68 19.34 -2.07 7.66
CA TRP A 68 17.92 -1.89 7.42
C TRP A 68 17.03 -2.51 8.53
N THR A 69 17.61 -2.79 9.69
CA THR A 69 16.87 -3.40 10.81
C THR A 69 15.60 -2.60 11.16
N GLY A 70 14.50 -3.31 11.30
CA GLY A 70 13.17 -2.70 11.58
C GLY A 70 12.46 -2.11 10.36
N LYS A 71 12.99 -2.29 9.14
CA LYS A 71 12.35 -1.90 7.88
C LYS A 71 11.94 -3.12 7.07
N SER A 72 10.86 -3.00 6.29
CA SER A 72 10.66 -3.87 5.14
C SER A 72 11.32 -3.23 3.93
N MET A 73 12.21 -3.98 3.28
CA MET A 73 12.95 -3.48 2.12
C MET A 73 12.29 -3.89 0.83
N SER A 74 11.92 -2.92 0.02
CA SER A 74 11.35 -3.10 -1.31
C SER A 74 12.22 -2.43 -2.38
N ILE A 75 12.13 -2.91 -3.62
CA ILE A 75 12.63 -2.21 -4.79
C ILE A 75 11.47 -2.00 -5.78
N ARG A 76 11.35 -0.80 -6.34
CA ARG A 76 10.46 -0.60 -7.48
C ARG A 76 11.27 -0.79 -8.76
N ILE A 77 10.97 -1.87 -9.48
CA ILE A 77 11.61 -2.19 -10.76
C ILE A 77 11.02 -1.35 -11.90
N ASN A 78 11.68 -1.32 -13.04
CA ASN A 78 11.08 -0.75 -14.24
C ASN A 78 9.93 -1.63 -14.76
N GLY A 79 9.01 -1.03 -15.51
CA GLY A 79 7.86 -1.74 -16.09
C GLY A 79 8.27 -2.81 -17.13
N LEU A 80 7.39 -3.80 -17.31
CA LEU A 80 7.59 -4.89 -18.28
C LEU A 80 7.59 -4.40 -19.73
N ASP A 81 7.08 -3.22 -19.99
CA ASP A 81 7.09 -2.52 -21.27
C ASP A 81 8.45 -1.91 -21.61
N THR A 82 9.45 -2.02 -20.72
CA THR A 82 10.80 -1.48 -20.89
C THR A 82 11.84 -2.60 -21.06
N HIS A 83 13.00 -2.26 -21.60
CA HIS A 83 14.13 -3.18 -21.68
C HIS A 83 15.00 -3.21 -20.39
N TYR A 84 14.60 -2.50 -19.34
CA TYR A 84 15.34 -2.42 -18.07
C TYR A 84 14.91 -3.51 -17.08
N MET A 85 13.62 -3.88 -17.05
CA MET A 85 13.00 -4.72 -16.03
C MET A 85 13.78 -6.00 -15.73
N TYR A 86 14.14 -6.75 -16.77
CA TYR A 86 14.80 -8.05 -16.58
C TYR A 86 16.15 -7.91 -15.85
N ARG A 87 16.90 -6.84 -16.14
CA ARG A 87 18.15 -6.56 -15.43
C ARG A 87 17.92 -6.11 -14.00
N ASP A 88 16.87 -5.35 -13.74
CA ASP A 88 16.52 -4.95 -12.38
C ASP A 88 16.24 -6.18 -11.51
N VAL A 89 15.46 -7.13 -12.02
CA VAL A 89 15.17 -8.37 -11.30
C VAL A 89 16.41 -9.25 -11.17
N VAL A 90 17.07 -9.57 -12.29
CA VAL A 90 18.19 -10.51 -12.28
C VAL A 90 19.35 -9.98 -11.43
N ASP A 91 19.81 -8.76 -11.70
CA ASP A 91 21.02 -8.23 -11.06
C ASP A 91 20.80 -8.00 -9.56
N VAL A 92 19.61 -7.46 -9.15
CA VAL A 92 19.35 -7.18 -7.73
C VAL A 92 19.07 -8.47 -6.96
N VAL A 93 18.22 -9.35 -7.48
CA VAL A 93 17.87 -10.58 -6.76
C VAL A 93 19.08 -11.52 -6.65
N GLU A 94 19.90 -11.64 -7.71
CA GLU A 94 21.12 -12.47 -7.62
C GLU A 94 22.16 -11.97 -6.60
N GLN A 95 22.28 -10.64 -6.43
CA GLN A 95 23.39 -10.05 -5.69
C GLN A 95 22.97 -9.54 -4.30
N ALA A 96 21.68 -9.29 -4.07
CA ALA A 96 21.19 -8.74 -2.81
C ALA A 96 19.82 -9.31 -2.36
N GLY A 97 19.29 -10.34 -3.03
CA GLY A 97 17.94 -10.85 -2.76
C GLY A 97 17.72 -11.36 -1.34
N GLN A 98 18.78 -11.83 -0.65
CA GLN A 98 18.69 -12.24 0.76
C GLN A 98 18.34 -11.08 1.71
N HIS A 99 18.63 -9.84 1.33
CA HIS A 99 18.33 -8.62 2.08
C HIS A 99 17.06 -7.90 1.60
N LEU A 100 16.44 -8.43 0.54
CA LEU A 100 15.23 -7.86 -0.05
C LEU A 100 13.98 -8.58 0.47
N ASP A 101 12.98 -7.84 0.89
CA ASP A 101 11.69 -8.38 1.32
C ASP A 101 10.68 -8.45 0.18
N LEU A 102 10.66 -7.40 -0.65
CA LEU A 102 9.59 -7.12 -1.58
C LEU A 102 10.13 -6.61 -2.93
N ILE A 103 9.43 -6.93 -4.00
CA ILE A 103 9.58 -6.30 -5.30
C ILE A 103 8.27 -5.59 -5.64
N MET A 104 8.35 -4.29 -5.85
CA MET A 104 7.23 -3.47 -6.29
C MET A 104 7.23 -3.42 -7.83
N ILE A 105 6.14 -3.90 -8.41
CA ILE A 105 5.96 -4.07 -9.86
C ILE A 105 5.03 -2.97 -10.36
N PRO A 106 5.55 -2.01 -11.15
CA PRO A 106 4.74 -0.92 -11.69
C PRO A 106 3.94 -1.37 -12.90
N LYS A 107 2.90 -0.62 -13.22
CA LYS A 107 2.11 -0.70 -14.46
C LYS A 107 1.58 -2.11 -14.79
N VAL A 108 1.36 -2.94 -13.76
CA VAL A 108 0.81 -4.30 -13.95
C VAL A 108 -0.54 -4.21 -14.62
N GLY A 109 -0.68 -4.89 -15.77
CA GLY A 109 -1.89 -4.88 -16.58
C GLY A 109 -2.68 -6.17 -16.51
N THR A 110 -2.01 -7.31 -16.33
CA THR A 110 -2.60 -8.64 -16.38
C THR A 110 -1.92 -9.62 -15.41
N ALA A 111 -2.56 -10.77 -15.15
CA ALA A 111 -1.96 -11.87 -14.40
C ALA A 111 -0.69 -12.43 -15.05
N ALA A 112 -0.56 -12.33 -16.38
CA ALA A 112 0.62 -12.78 -17.09
C ALA A 112 1.88 -11.96 -16.76
N ASP A 113 1.71 -10.67 -16.47
CA ASP A 113 2.81 -9.81 -16.06
C ASP A 113 3.39 -10.27 -14.71
N VAL A 114 2.50 -10.63 -13.79
CA VAL A 114 2.88 -11.17 -12.47
C VAL A 114 3.59 -12.51 -12.62
N TYR A 115 3.03 -13.40 -13.46
CA TYR A 115 3.60 -14.72 -13.71
C TYR A 115 5.02 -14.64 -14.31
N ALA A 116 5.26 -13.72 -15.23
CA ALA A 116 6.56 -13.55 -15.85
C ALA A 116 7.66 -13.21 -14.82
N ILE A 117 7.36 -12.32 -13.88
CA ILE A 117 8.30 -11.94 -12.81
C ILE A 117 8.43 -13.05 -11.77
N ASP A 118 7.33 -13.70 -11.40
CA ASP A 118 7.34 -14.80 -10.43
C ASP A 118 8.25 -15.94 -10.89
N MET A 119 8.15 -16.35 -12.16
CA MET A 119 8.99 -17.39 -12.72
C MET A 119 10.47 -17.01 -12.72
N LEU A 120 10.79 -15.76 -13.05
CA LEU A 120 12.17 -15.27 -13.06
C LEU A 120 12.76 -15.23 -11.62
N VAL A 121 12.02 -14.66 -10.68
CA VAL A 121 12.46 -14.58 -9.26
C VAL A 121 12.60 -15.97 -8.66
N THR A 122 11.64 -16.88 -8.93
CA THR A 122 11.69 -18.27 -8.43
C THR A 122 12.94 -19.00 -8.90
N GLN A 123 13.30 -18.88 -10.17
CA GLN A 123 14.50 -19.53 -10.72
C GLN A 123 15.78 -18.98 -10.08
N ILE A 124 15.84 -17.68 -9.82
CA ILE A 124 17.01 -17.07 -9.19
C ILE A 124 17.11 -17.51 -7.71
N GLU A 125 16.02 -17.46 -6.96
CA GLU A 125 15.99 -17.91 -5.56
C GLU A 125 16.42 -19.38 -5.42
N ASP A 126 15.89 -20.24 -6.28
CA ASP A 126 16.24 -21.68 -6.29
C ASP A 126 17.72 -21.87 -6.64
N ALA A 127 18.26 -21.16 -7.63
CA ALA A 127 19.66 -21.22 -8.03
C ALA A 127 20.61 -20.68 -6.93
N LYS A 128 20.17 -19.68 -6.17
CA LYS A 128 20.96 -19.10 -5.06
C LYS A 128 20.74 -19.83 -3.72
N GLY A 129 19.75 -20.70 -3.62
CA GLY A 129 19.39 -21.41 -2.39
C GLY A 129 18.82 -20.49 -1.31
N TYR A 130 18.12 -19.43 -1.67
CA TYR A 130 17.51 -18.54 -0.70
C TYR A 130 16.41 -19.24 0.09
N GLN A 131 16.45 -19.08 1.43
CA GLN A 131 15.44 -19.69 2.33
C GLN A 131 14.19 -18.83 2.46
N LYS A 132 14.32 -17.52 2.25
CA LYS A 132 13.26 -16.54 2.28
C LYS A 132 12.76 -16.29 0.86
N ARG A 133 11.45 -16.28 0.68
CA ARG A 133 10.84 -15.87 -0.58
C ARG A 133 10.57 -14.38 -0.58
N ILE A 134 10.93 -13.72 -1.68
CA ILE A 134 10.65 -12.31 -1.91
C ILE A 134 9.16 -12.16 -2.28
N GLY A 135 8.46 -11.28 -1.58
CA GLY A 135 7.07 -10.95 -1.85
C GLY A 135 6.91 -9.92 -2.98
N PHE A 136 5.67 -9.76 -3.46
CA PHE A 136 5.34 -8.82 -4.52
C PHE A 136 4.33 -7.77 -4.07
N GLU A 137 4.59 -6.54 -4.50
CA GLU A 137 3.71 -5.38 -4.39
C GLU A 137 3.34 -4.93 -5.80
N HIS A 138 2.05 -4.81 -6.10
CA HIS A 138 1.62 -4.45 -7.45
C HIS A 138 1.04 -3.04 -7.45
N ILE A 139 1.55 -2.18 -8.35
CA ILE A 139 0.97 -0.85 -8.54
C ILE A 139 -0.14 -0.95 -9.57
N ILE A 140 -1.37 -0.74 -9.12
CA ILE A 140 -2.57 -0.67 -9.95
C ILE A 140 -2.74 0.77 -10.42
N GLU A 141 -2.19 1.07 -11.58
CA GLU A 141 -2.04 2.43 -12.08
C GLU A 141 -2.33 2.60 -13.58
N THR A 142 -2.97 1.59 -14.15
CA THR A 142 -3.46 1.68 -15.54
C THR A 142 -4.93 1.29 -15.60
N ALA A 143 -5.65 1.77 -16.62
CA ALA A 143 -7.02 1.35 -16.87
C ALA A 143 -7.11 -0.18 -17.06
N LEU A 144 -6.12 -0.78 -17.74
CA LEU A 144 -6.04 -2.22 -17.94
C LEU A 144 -5.82 -2.96 -16.59
N GLY A 145 -4.87 -2.50 -15.78
CA GLY A 145 -4.60 -3.08 -14.46
C GLY A 145 -5.81 -2.99 -13.53
N MET A 146 -6.50 -1.85 -13.52
CA MET A 146 -7.72 -1.69 -12.75
C MET A 146 -8.86 -2.58 -13.26
N GLN A 147 -8.97 -2.80 -14.56
CA GLN A 147 -9.92 -3.73 -15.14
C GLN A 147 -9.68 -5.16 -14.66
N ASN A 148 -8.41 -5.57 -14.60
CA ASN A 148 -7.95 -6.92 -14.27
C ASN A 148 -7.48 -7.10 -12.81
N VAL A 149 -7.78 -6.15 -11.93
CA VAL A 149 -7.22 -6.12 -10.58
C VAL A 149 -7.46 -7.40 -9.76
N ASN A 150 -8.59 -8.07 -9.96
CA ASN A 150 -8.89 -9.34 -9.27
C ASN A 150 -7.98 -10.48 -9.74
N GLU A 151 -7.72 -10.56 -11.05
CA GLU A 151 -6.84 -11.58 -11.63
C GLU A 151 -5.39 -11.33 -11.22
N ILE A 152 -4.96 -10.06 -11.21
CA ILE A 152 -3.64 -9.66 -10.73
C ILE A 152 -3.46 -10.05 -9.26
N ALA A 153 -4.45 -9.73 -8.41
CA ALA A 153 -4.40 -10.02 -6.98
C ALA A 153 -4.22 -11.51 -6.67
N SER A 154 -4.79 -12.40 -7.50
CA SER A 154 -4.72 -13.85 -7.32
C SER A 154 -3.60 -14.55 -8.10
N ALA A 155 -2.80 -13.82 -8.89
CA ALA A 155 -1.89 -14.39 -9.88
C ALA A 155 -0.67 -15.12 -9.29
N SER A 156 -0.26 -14.80 -8.06
CA SER A 156 0.89 -15.43 -7.41
C SER A 156 0.69 -15.53 -5.90
N ARG A 157 1.27 -16.58 -5.29
CA ARG A 157 1.36 -16.70 -3.82
C ARG A 157 2.40 -15.77 -3.20
N ARG A 158 3.17 -15.05 -4.02
CA ARG A 158 4.11 -14.02 -3.59
C ARG A 158 3.43 -12.67 -3.38
N ASN A 159 2.20 -12.50 -3.88
CA ASN A 159 1.48 -11.25 -3.75
C ASN A 159 1.26 -10.90 -2.29
N GLU A 160 1.67 -9.70 -1.87
CA GLU A 160 1.52 -9.22 -0.51
C GLU A 160 0.67 -7.95 -0.44
N SER A 161 0.74 -7.07 -1.44
CA SER A 161 -0.01 -5.81 -1.45
C SER A 161 -0.40 -5.32 -2.84
N LEU A 162 -1.44 -4.49 -2.88
CA LEU A 162 -1.84 -3.70 -4.04
C LEU A 162 -1.74 -2.21 -3.69
N HIS A 163 -1.13 -1.43 -4.56
CA HIS A 163 -0.89 0.01 -4.40
C HIS A 163 -1.64 0.80 -5.45
N PHE A 164 -2.20 1.94 -5.09
CA PHE A 164 -2.88 2.81 -6.05
C PHE A 164 -1.94 3.87 -6.63
N GLY A 165 -1.47 3.68 -7.86
CA GLY A 165 -0.62 4.64 -8.56
C GLY A 165 -1.42 5.75 -9.22
N VAL A 166 -1.80 6.77 -8.46
CA VAL A 166 -2.78 7.79 -8.85
C VAL A 166 -2.38 8.61 -10.08
N ALA A 167 -1.08 8.90 -10.26
CA ALA A 167 -0.59 9.74 -11.37
C ALA A 167 -0.73 9.03 -12.72
N ASP A 168 -0.19 7.82 -12.82
CA ASP A 168 -0.27 6.99 -14.03
C ASP A 168 -1.71 6.54 -14.30
N TYR A 169 -2.51 6.27 -13.24
CA TYR A 169 -3.92 5.97 -13.39
C TYR A 169 -4.67 7.14 -14.03
N ALA A 170 -4.43 8.37 -13.58
CA ALA A 170 -5.02 9.57 -14.18
C ALA A 170 -4.60 9.72 -15.65
N ALA A 171 -3.33 9.50 -15.96
CA ALA A 171 -2.83 9.54 -17.34
C ALA A 171 -3.46 8.44 -18.20
N SER A 172 -3.50 7.21 -17.72
CA SER A 172 -4.06 6.06 -18.43
C SER A 172 -5.56 6.20 -18.70
N THR A 173 -6.32 6.77 -17.76
CA THR A 173 -7.76 7.04 -17.91
C THR A 173 -8.05 8.37 -18.59
N ARG A 174 -7.03 9.17 -18.91
CA ARG A 174 -7.13 10.51 -19.48
C ARG A 174 -7.94 11.47 -18.59
N ALA A 175 -7.83 11.31 -17.27
CA ALA A 175 -8.49 12.20 -16.33
C ALA A 175 -7.91 13.63 -16.45
N ARG A 176 -8.78 14.62 -16.34
CA ARG A 176 -8.38 16.04 -16.46
C ARG A 176 -7.87 16.56 -15.12
N THR A 177 -6.70 16.10 -14.72
CA THR A 177 -6.00 16.57 -13.52
C THR A 177 -4.49 16.58 -13.77
N THR A 178 -3.81 17.54 -13.16
CA THR A 178 -2.35 17.61 -13.12
C THR A 178 -1.83 17.40 -11.69
N MET A 179 -2.72 17.19 -10.73
CA MET A 179 -2.36 16.97 -9.33
C MET A 179 -2.16 15.47 -9.07
N ILE A 180 -1.11 15.15 -8.35
CA ILE A 180 -0.83 13.79 -7.90
C ILE A 180 -1.56 13.57 -6.57
N GLY A 181 -2.69 12.86 -6.61
CA GLY A 181 -3.57 12.68 -5.45
C GLY A 181 -4.42 13.92 -5.13
N GLY A 182 -5.05 13.89 -3.96
CA GLY A 182 -5.89 14.99 -3.50
C GLY A 182 -7.25 15.09 -4.21
N VAL A 183 -7.93 16.20 -3.97
CA VAL A 183 -9.26 16.49 -4.54
C VAL A 183 -9.14 17.37 -5.77
N ASN A 184 -10.03 17.17 -6.75
CA ASN A 184 -10.14 18.04 -7.90
C ASN A 184 -11.34 18.99 -7.68
N LYS A 185 -11.08 20.30 -7.71
CA LYS A 185 -12.12 21.33 -7.49
C LYS A 185 -13.26 21.32 -8.51
N ASP A 186 -13.02 20.74 -9.70
CA ASP A 186 -14.01 20.65 -10.74
C ASP A 186 -14.87 19.36 -10.65
N TYR A 187 -14.48 18.40 -9.75
CA TYR A 187 -15.25 17.18 -9.48
C TYR A 187 -16.24 17.42 -8.35
N ILE A 188 -17.30 18.20 -8.67
CA ILE A 188 -18.30 18.65 -7.73
C ILE A 188 -19.71 18.29 -8.21
N VAL A 189 -20.64 18.21 -7.26
CA VAL A 189 -22.09 18.11 -7.50
C VAL A 189 -22.75 19.36 -6.95
N LEU A 190 -23.58 20.00 -7.77
CA LEU A 190 -24.40 21.13 -7.35
C LEU A 190 -25.80 20.63 -6.99
N THR A 191 -26.38 21.15 -5.90
CA THR A 191 -27.81 20.96 -5.60
C THR A 191 -28.67 21.71 -6.60
N ASP A 192 -29.99 21.43 -6.60
CA ASP A 192 -30.92 22.33 -7.19
C ASP A 192 -30.90 23.69 -6.50
N PRO A 193 -31.24 24.79 -7.22
CA PRO A 193 -31.30 26.10 -6.61
C PRO A 193 -32.40 26.13 -5.55
N ASP A 194 -32.13 26.79 -4.44
CA ASP A 194 -33.11 27.09 -3.43
C ASP A 194 -34.09 28.23 -3.87
N LEU A 195 -34.94 28.67 -2.96
CA LEU A 195 -35.88 29.76 -3.25
C LEU A 195 -35.21 31.13 -3.53
N SER A 196 -33.94 31.29 -3.12
CA SER A 196 -33.11 32.47 -3.38
C SER A 196 -32.31 32.35 -4.69
N GLY A 197 -32.35 31.18 -5.33
CA GLY A 197 -31.56 30.86 -6.52
C GLY A 197 -30.13 30.33 -6.19
N ASP A 198 -29.79 30.15 -4.91
CA ASP A 198 -28.48 29.67 -4.47
C ASP A 198 -28.39 28.16 -4.58
N ARG A 199 -27.15 27.67 -4.85
CA ARG A 199 -26.85 26.23 -4.93
C ARG A 199 -25.73 25.88 -3.96
N LEU A 200 -25.87 24.75 -3.28
CA LEU A 200 -24.79 24.17 -2.49
C LEU A 200 -23.88 23.34 -3.39
N THR A 201 -22.62 23.34 -3.04
CA THR A 201 -21.58 22.53 -3.70
C THR A 201 -21.21 21.35 -2.80
N HIS A 202 -21.29 20.15 -3.33
CA HIS A 202 -20.77 18.96 -2.70
C HIS A 202 -19.53 18.47 -3.45
N TRP A 203 -18.47 18.23 -2.70
CA TRP A 203 -17.23 17.71 -3.25
C TRP A 203 -17.35 16.20 -3.48
N GLY A 204 -16.90 15.74 -4.65
CA GLY A 204 -16.76 14.34 -4.95
C GLY A 204 -15.31 13.88 -4.70
N ASP A 205 -15.14 12.59 -4.49
CA ASP A 205 -13.82 11.94 -4.51
C ASP A 205 -13.67 11.16 -5.83
N MET A 206 -12.92 11.71 -6.76
CA MET A 206 -12.72 11.10 -8.08
C MET A 206 -11.95 9.77 -8.03
N TRP A 207 -11.25 9.50 -6.93
CA TRP A 207 -10.46 8.28 -6.74
C TRP A 207 -11.23 7.18 -6.01
N HIS A 208 -12.42 7.49 -5.47
CA HIS A 208 -13.23 6.58 -4.65
C HIS A 208 -13.44 5.22 -5.31
N TYR A 209 -13.88 5.20 -6.56
CA TYR A 209 -14.13 3.94 -7.28
C TYR A 209 -12.87 3.10 -7.41
N ALA A 210 -11.75 3.72 -7.83
CA ALA A 210 -10.51 3.00 -8.08
C ALA A 210 -9.94 2.40 -6.78
N ILE A 211 -9.87 3.21 -5.71
CA ILE A 211 -9.37 2.75 -4.41
C ILE A 211 -10.29 1.67 -3.83
N SER A 212 -11.62 1.87 -3.85
CA SER A 212 -12.58 0.87 -3.35
C SER A 212 -12.47 -0.46 -4.08
N ARG A 213 -12.35 -0.42 -5.42
CA ARG A 213 -12.20 -1.63 -6.23
C ARG A 213 -10.90 -2.38 -5.92
N MET A 214 -9.79 -1.64 -5.79
CA MET A 214 -8.50 -2.21 -5.39
C MET A 214 -8.55 -2.81 -3.98
N VAL A 215 -9.16 -2.13 -3.01
CA VAL A 215 -9.34 -2.62 -1.64
C VAL A 215 -10.11 -3.94 -1.62
N VAL A 216 -11.22 -4.03 -2.35
CA VAL A 216 -12.01 -5.27 -2.45
C VAL A 216 -11.18 -6.41 -3.04
N ALA A 217 -10.44 -6.16 -4.13
CA ALA A 217 -9.60 -7.17 -4.75
C ALA A 217 -8.46 -7.63 -3.81
N ALA A 218 -7.80 -6.69 -3.11
CA ALA A 218 -6.77 -7.00 -2.14
C ALA A 218 -7.32 -7.88 -1.00
N ARG A 219 -8.40 -7.45 -0.35
CA ARG A 219 -8.99 -8.18 0.79
C ARG A 219 -9.55 -9.55 0.41
N ALA A 220 -10.11 -9.69 -0.80
CA ALA A 220 -10.58 -10.97 -1.30
C ALA A 220 -9.45 -12.00 -1.50
N ASN A 221 -8.20 -11.54 -1.59
CA ASN A 221 -7.02 -12.39 -1.78
C ASN A 221 -6.03 -12.32 -0.60
N GLY A 222 -6.43 -11.76 0.55
CA GLY A 222 -5.59 -11.68 1.76
C GLY A 222 -4.43 -10.69 1.66
N LEU A 223 -4.50 -9.75 0.72
CA LEU A 223 -3.44 -8.76 0.47
C LEU A 223 -3.72 -7.44 1.21
N ARG A 224 -2.67 -6.66 1.41
CA ARG A 224 -2.74 -5.32 1.97
C ARG A 224 -3.01 -4.28 0.87
N PRO A 225 -4.06 -3.47 0.95
CA PRO A 225 -4.23 -2.30 0.08
C PRO A 225 -3.48 -1.10 0.64
N VAL A 226 -2.73 -0.42 -0.22
CA VAL A 226 -1.91 0.75 0.11
C VAL A 226 -2.27 1.90 -0.83
N ASP A 227 -2.49 3.09 -0.27
CA ASP A 227 -2.71 4.30 -1.05
C ASP A 227 -1.39 4.88 -1.56
N GLY A 228 -1.42 5.43 -2.75
CA GLY A 228 -0.26 5.95 -3.46
C GLY A 228 0.19 7.34 -3.01
N PRO A 229 0.95 8.03 -3.86
CA PRO A 229 1.55 9.31 -3.51
C PRO A 229 0.55 10.45 -3.39
N PHE A 230 0.96 11.49 -2.64
CA PHE A 230 0.37 12.83 -2.64
C PHE A 230 1.46 13.83 -2.98
N GLY A 231 1.29 14.52 -4.12
CA GLY A 231 2.38 15.28 -4.76
C GLY A 231 2.79 16.56 -4.06
N ASP A 232 1.88 17.22 -3.34
CA ASP A 232 2.20 18.46 -2.63
C ASP A 232 2.68 18.17 -1.20
N PHE A 233 3.99 18.00 -1.03
CA PHE A 233 4.60 17.79 0.29
C PHE A 233 4.65 19.06 1.15
N SER A 234 4.21 20.21 0.63
CA SER A 234 4.04 21.45 1.39
C SER A 234 2.62 21.60 1.98
N ASP A 235 1.71 20.67 1.66
CA ASP A 235 0.33 20.64 2.18
C ASP A 235 0.10 19.42 3.11
N PRO A 236 0.48 19.50 4.39
CA PRO A 236 0.30 18.40 5.34
C PRO A 236 -1.17 18.08 5.62
N GLU A 237 -2.06 19.07 5.59
CA GLU A 237 -3.49 18.87 5.83
C GLU A 237 -4.16 18.14 4.65
N GLY A 238 -3.80 18.50 3.43
CA GLY A 238 -4.24 17.80 2.22
C GLY A 238 -3.75 16.35 2.20
N PHE A 239 -2.49 16.10 2.60
CA PHE A 239 -1.95 14.76 2.75
C PHE A 239 -2.76 13.94 3.76
N LYS A 240 -2.98 14.47 4.98
CA LYS A 240 -3.75 13.80 6.02
C LYS A 240 -5.19 13.53 5.57
N ALA A 241 -5.82 14.48 4.90
CA ALA A 241 -7.18 14.31 4.39
C ALA A 241 -7.26 13.18 3.35
N ALA A 242 -6.28 13.11 2.42
CA ALA A 242 -6.18 12.03 1.45
C ALA A 242 -5.94 10.67 2.14
N ALA A 243 -5.01 10.61 3.08
CA ALA A 243 -4.70 9.41 3.86
C ALA A 243 -5.92 8.91 4.66
N LYS A 244 -6.65 9.80 5.33
CA LYS A 244 -7.87 9.45 6.09
C LYS A 244 -8.96 8.85 5.20
N ARG A 245 -9.18 9.42 4.00
CA ARG A 245 -10.13 8.85 3.04
C ARG A 245 -9.75 7.43 2.63
N ALA A 246 -8.48 7.20 2.31
CA ALA A 246 -7.98 5.88 1.97
C ALA A 246 -8.10 4.89 3.13
N ALA A 247 -7.76 5.31 4.35
CA ALA A 247 -7.90 4.49 5.56
C ALA A 247 -9.35 4.08 5.83
N VAL A 248 -10.31 5.02 5.68
CA VAL A 248 -11.76 4.73 5.82
C VAL A 248 -12.25 3.73 4.78
N LEU A 249 -11.69 3.73 3.57
CA LEU A 249 -12.00 2.74 2.54
C LEU A 249 -11.33 1.38 2.80
N GLY A 250 -10.37 1.29 3.73
CA GLY A 250 -9.72 0.05 4.14
C GLY A 250 -8.25 -0.08 3.75
N CYS A 251 -7.60 0.99 3.27
CA CYS A 251 -6.15 1.00 3.06
C CYS A 251 -5.41 0.94 4.40
N GLU A 252 -4.28 0.26 4.41
CA GLU A 252 -3.43 0.08 5.61
C GLU A 252 -2.21 1.00 5.63
N GLY A 253 -1.89 1.59 4.50
CA GLY A 253 -0.71 2.43 4.34
C GLY A 253 -0.86 3.47 3.24
N LYS A 254 0.16 4.33 3.17
CA LYS A 254 0.27 5.39 2.19
C LYS A 254 1.73 5.67 1.82
N TRP A 255 1.97 5.98 0.55
CA TRP A 255 3.30 6.39 0.12
C TRP A 255 3.68 7.74 0.69
N ALA A 256 4.95 7.85 1.07
CA ALA A 256 5.66 9.08 1.37
C ALA A 256 6.70 9.33 0.28
N ILE A 257 6.57 10.42 -0.46
CA ILE A 257 7.54 10.85 -1.48
C ILE A 257 8.52 11.90 -0.96
N HIS A 258 8.33 12.32 0.29
CA HIS A 258 9.20 13.21 1.03
C HIS A 258 9.22 12.82 2.51
N PRO A 259 10.34 12.96 3.23
CA PRO A 259 10.43 12.59 4.64
C PRO A 259 9.37 13.24 5.55
N SER A 260 8.93 14.48 5.25
CA SER A 260 7.88 15.16 6.02
C SER A 260 6.51 14.47 6.00
N GLN A 261 6.30 13.53 5.09
CA GLN A 261 5.04 12.78 4.96
C GLN A 261 5.03 11.49 5.80
N ILE A 262 6.17 11.04 6.31
CA ILE A 262 6.29 9.77 7.05
C ILE A 262 5.44 9.80 8.32
N ASP A 263 5.67 10.78 9.18
CA ASP A 263 4.96 10.90 10.46
C ASP A 263 3.46 11.11 10.25
N LEU A 264 3.08 11.85 9.21
CA LEU A 264 1.68 12.07 8.85
C LEU A 264 1.00 10.78 8.42
N ALA A 265 1.68 9.94 7.63
CA ALA A 265 1.18 8.63 7.24
C ALA A 265 1.10 7.69 8.44
N ASN A 266 2.15 7.62 9.27
CA ASN A 266 2.17 6.82 10.48
C ASN A 266 1.04 7.20 11.45
N GLU A 267 0.80 8.51 11.65
CA GLU A 267 -0.31 9.01 12.48
C GLU A 267 -1.67 8.54 11.96
N VAL A 268 -1.95 8.78 10.68
CA VAL A 268 -3.27 8.49 10.11
C VAL A 268 -3.53 6.99 9.96
N MET A 269 -2.51 6.21 9.63
CA MET A 269 -2.64 4.77 9.38
C MET A 269 -2.49 3.93 10.66
N SER A 270 -2.21 4.54 11.81
CA SER A 270 -2.25 3.88 13.11
C SER A 270 -3.64 4.02 13.73
N PRO A 271 -4.18 2.98 14.39
CA PRO A 271 -5.38 3.15 15.18
C PRO A 271 -5.09 4.07 16.37
N SER A 272 -6.02 4.98 16.66
CA SER A 272 -5.92 5.85 17.82
C SER A 272 -6.10 5.09 19.14
N ASP A 273 -5.60 5.64 20.25
CA ASP A 273 -5.78 5.04 21.57
C ASP A 273 -7.27 4.84 21.92
N GLU A 274 -8.13 5.76 21.50
CA GLU A 274 -9.58 5.65 21.68
C GLU A 274 -10.18 4.49 20.89
N GLU A 275 -9.78 4.31 19.62
CA GLU A 275 -10.22 3.17 18.80
C GLU A 275 -9.75 1.85 19.42
N VAL A 276 -8.50 1.76 19.86
CA VAL A 276 -7.95 0.57 20.52
C VAL A 276 -8.67 0.27 21.84
N ALA A 277 -8.90 1.28 22.67
CA ALA A 277 -9.63 1.12 23.94
C ALA A 277 -11.07 0.63 23.68
N ARG A 278 -11.76 1.20 22.69
CA ARG A 278 -13.09 0.76 22.30
C ARG A 278 -13.08 -0.68 21.74
N ALA A 279 -12.10 -1.01 20.90
CA ALA A 279 -11.95 -2.36 20.35
C ALA A 279 -11.79 -3.41 21.46
N LYS A 280 -10.96 -3.13 22.47
CA LYS A 280 -10.82 -4.01 23.64
C LYS A 280 -12.13 -4.20 24.38
N ARG A 281 -12.89 -3.12 24.62
CA ARG A 281 -14.22 -3.21 25.27
C ARG A 281 -15.21 -4.05 24.46
N ILE A 282 -15.14 -3.98 23.11
CA ILE A 282 -15.97 -4.83 22.24
C ILE A 282 -15.62 -6.31 22.44
N LEU A 283 -14.32 -6.65 22.45
CA LEU A 283 -13.87 -8.02 22.64
C LEU A 283 -14.28 -8.57 24.03
N ASP A 284 -14.13 -7.77 25.08
CA ASP A 284 -14.51 -8.14 26.44
C ASP A 284 -16.03 -8.38 26.56
N ALA A 285 -16.84 -7.45 26.03
CA ALA A 285 -18.30 -7.55 26.06
C ALA A 285 -18.82 -8.76 25.28
N MET A 286 -18.19 -9.09 24.16
CA MET A 286 -18.58 -10.27 23.38
C MET A 286 -18.15 -11.57 24.03
N ALA A 287 -16.97 -11.63 24.66
CA ALA A 287 -16.54 -12.81 25.44
C ALA A 287 -17.49 -13.10 26.61
N GLU A 288 -17.98 -12.07 27.30
CA GLU A 288 -19.01 -12.20 28.34
C GLU A 288 -20.32 -12.70 27.75
N ALA A 289 -20.81 -12.10 26.66
CA ALA A 289 -22.04 -12.53 25.99
C ALA A 289 -21.99 -13.98 25.51
N GLU A 290 -20.86 -14.41 24.93
CA GLU A 290 -20.65 -15.80 24.51
C GLU A 290 -20.72 -16.80 25.71
N SER A 291 -20.16 -16.42 26.85
CA SER A 291 -20.26 -17.24 28.08
C SER A 291 -21.70 -17.43 28.56
N GLU A 292 -22.59 -16.48 28.21
CA GLU A 292 -24.04 -16.52 28.49
C GLU A 292 -24.84 -17.17 27.35
N GLY A 293 -24.21 -17.66 26.30
CA GLY A 293 -24.87 -18.25 25.12
C GLY A 293 -25.51 -17.26 24.18
N LYS A 294 -25.09 -15.97 24.21
CA LYS A 294 -25.59 -14.89 23.34
C LYS A 294 -24.65 -14.64 22.17
N GLY A 295 -25.17 -14.46 20.97
CA GLY A 295 -24.40 -14.15 19.74
C GLY A 295 -24.26 -12.66 19.46
N ALA A 296 -24.86 -11.78 20.25
CA ALA A 296 -24.82 -10.34 20.13
C ALA A 296 -25.12 -9.66 21.47
N VAL A 297 -24.60 -8.45 21.66
CA VAL A 297 -24.77 -7.65 22.87
C VAL A 297 -24.91 -6.17 22.53
N SER A 298 -25.48 -5.38 23.43
CA SER A 298 -25.47 -3.92 23.32
C SER A 298 -24.29 -3.34 24.11
N LEU A 299 -23.46 -2.56 23.46
CA LEU A 299 -22.39 -1.77 24.08
C LEU A 299 -22.57 -0.31 23.70
N ASP A 300 -22.68 0.59 24.70
CA ASP A 300 -22.91 2.02 24.53
C ASP A 300 -24.13 2.32 23.60
N GLY A 301 -25.21 1.53 23.73
CA GLY A 301 -26.41 1.69 22.91
C GLY A 301 -26.29 1.23 21.45
N ARG A 302 -25.23 0.57 21.08
CA ARG A 302 -25.00 0.02 19.74
C ARG A 302 -24.93 -1.51 19.78
N LEU A 303 -25.48 -2.13 18.74
CA LEU A 303 -25.39 -3.56 18.55
C LEU A 303 -23.95 -3.97 18.24
N ILE A 304 -23.43 -4.96 18.95
CA ILE A 304 -22.15 -5.60 18.73
C ILE A 304 -22.40 -7.07 18.40
N ASP A 305 -21.79 -7.55 17.35
CA ASP A 305 -21.90 -8.91 16.83
C ASP A 305 -20.53 -9.45 16.35
N TYR A 306 -20.52 -10.61 15.71
CA TYR A 306 -19.29 -11.21 15.17
C TYR A 306 -18.54 -10.34 14.13
N ALA A 307 -19.23 -9.47 13.39
CA ALA A 307 -18.55 -8.54 12.50
C ALA A 307 -17.75 -7.49 13.29
N SER A 308 -18.32 -7.04 14.40
CA SER A 308 -17.66 -6.11 15.33
C SER A 308 -16.42 -6.73 15.99
N ILE A 309 -16.46 -8.02 16.34
CA ILE A 309 -15.29 -8.76 16.86
C ILE A 309 -14.15 -8.70 15.84
N ARG A 310 -14.41 -9.08 14.59
CA ARG A 310 -13.36 -9.10 13.55
C ARG A 310 -12.71 -7.73 13.35
N GLN A 311 -13.52 -6.66 13.37
CA GLN A 311 -12.98 -5.29 13.27
C GLN A 311 -12.14 -4.93 14.49
N ALA A 312 -12.58 -5.30 15.69
CA ALA A 312 -11.87 -5.04 16.93
C ALA A 312 -10.52 -5.80 16.99
N GLU A 313 -10.50 -7.07 16.59
CA GLU A 313 -9.28 -7.89 16.50
C GLU A 313 -8.23 -7.27 15.58
N VAL A 314 -8.65 -6.75 14.42
CA VAL A 314 -7.74 -6.06 13.48
C VAL A 314 -7.11 -4.84 14.12
N LEU A 315 -7.90 -3.99 14.80
CA LEU A 315 -7.39 -2.78 15.45
C LEU A 315 -6.42 -3.09 16.60
N VAL A 316 -6.78 -4.06 17.46
CA VAL A 316 -5.92 -4.48 18.57
C VAL A 316 -4.64 -5.14 18.05
N GLY A 317 -4.75 -6.03 17.06
CA GLY A 317 -3.59 -6.69 16.44
C GLY A 317 -2.63 -5.68 15.80
N LYS A 318 -3.15 -4.68 15.08
CA LYS A 318 -2.31 -3.63 14.48
C LYS A 318 -1.62 -2.78 15.55
N SER A 319 -2.32 -2.40 16.63
CA SER A 319 -1.73 -1.69 17.77
C SER A 319 -0.60 -2.48 18.43
N GLN A 320 -0.78 -3.79 18.62
CA GLN A 320 0.25 -4.67 19.18
C GLN A 320 1.47 -4.77 18.26
N GLN A 321 1.26 -4.92 16.96
CA GLN A 321 2.33 -4.96 15.97
C GLN A 321 3.15 -3.66 15.97
N ILE A 322 2.50 -2.50 16.05
CA ILE A 322 3.17 -1.19 16.16
C ILE A 322 4.00 -1.11 17.43
N SER A 323 3.46 -1.56 18.57
CA SER A 323 4.14 -1.50 19.87
C SER A 323 5.32 -2.48 20.01
N SER A 324 5.39 -3.52 19.16
CA SER A 324 6.48 -4.51 19.16
C SER A 324 7.66 -4.14 18.27
N ARG A 325 7.58 -3.02 17.54
CA ARG A 325 8.65 -2.46 16.72
C ARG A 325 9.64 -1.66 17.55
#